data_14903c88a43d7c9efb6fdcb77021995f
#
_entry.id   14903c88a43d7c9efb6fdcb77021995f
#
_cell.length_a   1.000
_cell.length_b   1.000
_cell.length_c   1.000
_cell.angle_alpha   90.00
_cell.angle_beta   90.00
_cell.angle_gamma   90.00
#
_symmetry.space_group_name_H-M   'P 1'
#
loop_
_entity.id
_entity.type
_entity.pdbx_description
1 polymer ?
#
loop_
_entity_poly.entity_id
_entity_poly.type
_entity_poly.pdbx_seq_one_letter_code
_entity_poly.pdbx_strand_id
1 'polypeptide(L)'
;MYSYKPLENKLNEIGLTKSDLTTKLGISSRTIAKISKGEKIANNVLVKIADFLHCGPDDLFREVCDNHILQILREEKEAKISGGLYHELQVRMTYNSNHIEGSKLTEDQTRLIFETRTIDVGDGIPVDDIIETSNHFRAIDYVIDKALEPLSEDIIKHLHLLLKQGTKDSSLDWFAVGDYKKRANTVGGRETCKPSEVHKAMDKLVTNFNSKSNISIDDIIELHADFEYIHPFQDGNGRVGRLIALKECLRFNIIPFIIEDSKKSFYYRGLANWNQEKGWLRDTCLDGQDTFKRILKVLDIHE
;
A
#
# COMPACT_ATOMS: atom_id res chain seq x y z
N MET A 1 -16.83 8.59 4.35
CA MET A 1 -17.65 8.64 5.59
C MET A 1 -16.75 9.04 6.76
N TYR A 2 -17.27 9.57 7.86
CA TYR A 2 -16.46 9.94 9.03
C TYR A 2 -16.91 9.10 10.24
N SER A 3 -15.95 8.53 10.97
CA SER A 3 -16.25 7.93 12.29
C SER A 3 -16.00 8.97 13.38
N TYR A 4 -17.00 9.26 14.17
CA TYR A 4 -16.90 10.12 15.35
C TYR A 4 -16.75 9.30 16.64
N LYS A 5 -16.31 8.04 16.55
CA LYS A 5 -15.97 7.22 17.72
C LYS A 5 -14.98 7.89 18.68
N PRO A 6 -13.92 8.58 18.18
CA PRO A 6 -13.01 9.32 19.08
C PRO A 6 -13.74 10.40 19.89
N LEU A 7 -14.67 11.15 19.26
CA LEU A 7 -15.52 12.11 19.97
C LEU A 7 -16.40 11.42 21.02
N GLU A 8 -17.03 10.29 20.67
CA GLU A 8 -17.88 9.55 21.60
C GLU A 8 -17.08 9.05 22.82
N ASN A 9 -15.87 8.55 22.60
CA ASN A 9 -14.99 8.10 23.68
C ASN A 9 -14.64 9.26 24.63
N LYS A 10 -14.21 10.41 24.10
CA LYS A 10 -13.89 11.60 24.90
C LYS A 10 -15.10 12.14 25.68
N LEU A 11 -16.29 12.10 25.09
CA LEU A 11 -17.52 12.47 25.79
C LEU A 11 -17.83 11.49 26.92
N ASN A 12 -17.70 10.19 26.69
CA ASN A 12 -17.93 9.15 27.70
C ASN A 12 -16.95 9.25 28.88
N GLU A 13 -15.68 9.59 28.63
CA GLU A 13 -14.68 9.82 29.68
C GLU A 13 -15.08 10.91 30.68
N ILE A 14 -15.86 11.90 30.23
CA ILE A 14 -16.36 13.00 31.07
C ILE A 14 -17.85 12.86 31.42
N GLY A 15 -18.43 11.66 31.17
CA GLY A 15 -19.82 11.35 31.53
C GLY A 15 -20.86 12.07 30.67
N LEU A 16 -20.53 12.48 29.45
CA LEU A 16 -21.42 13.17 28.52
C LEU A 16 -21.78 12.29 27.32
N THR A 17 -22.90 12.65 26.69
CA THR A 17 -23.38 12.04 25.44
C THR A 17 -23.35 13.06 24.30
N LYS A 18 -23.53 12.58 23.05
CA LYS A 18 -23.65 13.48 21.88
C LYS A 18 -24.81 14.47 22.03
N SER A 19 -25.89 14.07 22.69
CA SER A 19 -27.07 14.94 22.92
C SER A 19 -26.75 16.12 23.85
N ASP A 20 -25.81 15.95 24.78
CA ASP A 20 -25.39 17.00 25.68
C ASP A 20 -24.66 18.14 24.97
N LEU A 21 -24.10 17.89 23.79
CA LEU A 21 -23.48 18.95 22.94
C LEU A 21 -24.55 19.98 22.48
N THR A 22 -25.81 19.57 22.37
CA THR A 22 -26.89 20.51 22.04
C THR A 22 -27.17 21.48 23.18
N THR A 23 -27.24 20.98 24.40
CA THR A 23 -27.51 21.79 25.59
C THR A 23 -26.31 22.63 26.03
N LYS A 24 -25.10 22.06 25.98
CA LYS A 24 -23.90 22.71 26.49
C LYS A 24 -23.22 23.66 25.46
N LEU A 25 -23.29 23.32 24.17
CA LEU A 25 -22.64 24.07 23.10
C LEU A 25 -23.59 24.68 22.08
N GLY A 26 -24.92 24.46 22.20
CA GLY A 26 -25.88 24.96 21.23
C GLY A 26 -25.74 24.36 19.84
N ILE A 27 -25.22 23.13 19.74
CA ILE A 27 -25.07 22.44 18.46
C ILE A 27 -26.45 21.92 18.03
N SER A 28 -26.82 22.19 16.77
CA SER A 28 -28.15 21.81 16.29
C SER A 28 -28.35 20.29 16.26
N SER A 29 -29.60 19.85 16.53
CA SER A 29 -29.96 18.42 16.43
C SER A 29 -29.65 17.83 15.03
N ARG A 30 -29.71 18.66 13.97
CA ARG A 30 -29.34 18.28 12.61
C ARG A 30 -27.85 17.95 12.53
N THR A 31 -27.01 18.71 13.22
CA THR A 31 -25.54 18.44 13.27
C THR A 31 -25.24 17.18 14.07
N ILE A 32 -25.95 16.95 15.18
CA ILE A 32 -25.84 15.70 15.95
C ILE A 32 -26.25 14.48 15.10
N ALA A 33 -27.32 14.61 14.31
CA ALA A 33 -27.73 13.56 13.38
C ALA A 33 -26.65 13.28 12.31
N LYS A 34 -25.97 14.31 11.81
CA LYS A 34 -24.85 14.16 10.88
C LYS A 34 -23.66 13.41 11.53
N ILE A 35 -23.29 13.78 12.76
CA ILE A 35 -22.29 13.08 13.54
C ILE A 35 -22.64 11.59 13.68
N SER A 36 -23.88 11.28 14.04
CA SER A 36 -24.36 9.90 14.21
C SER A 36 -24.40 9.10 12.91
N LYS A 37 -24.56 9.78 11.76
CA LYS A 37 -24.53 9.16 10.42
C LYS A 37 -23.14 9.12 9.80
N GLY A 38 -22.11 9.64 10.47
CA GLY A 38 -20.77 9.73 9.91
C GLY A 38 -20.66 10.71 8.74
N GLU A 39 -21.51 11.73 8.67
CA GLU A 39 -21.44 12.79 7.67
C GLU A 39 -20.45 13.89 8.09
N LYS A 40 -19.85 14.57 7.11
CA LYS A 40 -18.98 15.71 7.37
C LYS A 40 -19.76 16.86 8.01
N ILE A 41 -19.22 17.40 9.10
CA ILE A 41 -19.74 18.61 9.74
C ILE A 41 -18.81 19.81 9.48
N ALA A 42 -19.33 21.00 9.70
CA ALA A 42 -18.57 22.23 9.45
C ALA A 42 -17.39 22.36 10.42
N ASN A 43 -16.25 22.86 9.92
CA ASN A 43 -15.02 22.96 10.71
C ASN A 43 -15.15 23.85 11.95
N ASN A 44 -15.95 24.92 11.88
CA ASN A 44 -16.23 25.78 13.04
C ASN A 44 -16.96 25.04 14.16
N VAL A 45 -17.76 24.03 13.84
CA VAL A 45 -18.42 23.16 14.83
C VAL A 45 -17.40 22.19 15.44
N LEU A 46 -16.51 21.61 14.61
CA LEU A 46 -15.41 20.76 15.10
C LEU A 46 -14.53 21.52 16.09
N VAL A 47 -14.10 22.73 15.73
CA VAL A 47 -13.28 23.60 16.61
C VAL A 47 -14.00 23.85 17.93
N LYS A 48 -15.30 24.21 17.90
CA LYS A 48 -16.10 24.47 19.10
C LYS A 48 -16.19 23.26 20.04
N ILE A 49 -16.31 22.04 19.47
CA ILE A 49 -16.31 20.80 20.25
C ILE A 49 -14.92 20.51 20.79
N ALA A 50 -13.89 20.69 19.98
CA ALA A 50 -12.50 20.45 20.35
C ALA A 50 -12.06 21.35 21.52
N ASP A 51 -12.39 22.64 21.45
CA ASP A 51 -12.12 23.62 22.54
C ASP A 51 -12.80 23.19 23.84
N PHE A 52 -14.05 22.72 23.75
CA PHE A 52 -14.79 22.22 24.91
C PHE A 52 -14.19 20.96 25.53
N LEU A 53 -13.62 20.08 24.70
CA LEU A 53 -13.00 18.82 25.13
C LEU A 53 -11.49 18.95 25.35
N HIS A 54 -10.91 20.15 25.22
CA HIS A 54 -9.49 20.43 25.36
C HIS A 54 -8.60 19.55 24.48
N CYS A 55 -8.96 19.39 23.19
CA CYS A 55 -8.22 18.56 22.22
C CYS A 55 -8.16 19.25 20.84
N GLY A 56 -7.45 18.65 19.90
CA GLY A 56 -7.45 19.11 18.51
C GLY A 56 -8.75 18.75 17.77
N PRO A 57 -9.19 19.54 16.77
CA PRO A 57 -10.35 19.19 15.94
C PRO A 57 -10.20 17.84 15.24
N ASP A 58 -8.98 17.47 14.82
CA ASP A 58 -8.67 16.21 14.14
C ASP A 58 -8.70 14.99 15.10
N ASP A 59 -8.66 15.23 16.41
CA ASP A 59 -8.82 14.19 17.43
C ASP A 59 -10.27 13.74 17.63
N LEU A 60 -11.24 14.41 17.00
CA LEU A 60 -12.67 14.18 17.20
C LEU A 60 -13.26 13.17 16.20
N PHE A 61 -12.58 12.93 15.09
CA PHE A 61 -13.08 12.04 14.05
C PHE A 61 -11.94 11.30 13.34
N ARG A 62 -12.32 10.24 12.67
CA ARG A 62 -11.45 9.57 11.68
C ARG A 62 -12.21 9.50 10.37
N GLU A 63 -11.54 9.67 9.24
CA GLU A 63 -12.13 9.31 7.95
C GLU A 63 -12.28 7.79 7.90
N VAL A 64 -13.51 7.33 7.84
CA VAL A 64 -13.84 5.92 7.61
C VAL A 64 -13.87 5.73 6.11
N CYS A 65 -12.92 5.01 5.62
CA CYS A 65 -12.96 4.46 4.28
C CYS A 65 -14.08 3.39 4.25
N ASP A 66 -14.90 3.38 3.20
CA ASP A 66 -15.81 2.24 2.94
C ASP A 66 -15.04 0.96 2.56
N ASN A 67 -13.72 1.03 2.59
CA ASN A 67 -12.79 -0.04 2.33
C ASN A 67 -12.50 -0.80 3.64
N HIS A 68 -13.23 -1.86 3.84
CA HIS A 68 -13.14 -2.70 5.03
C HIS A 68 -11.75 -3.32 5.19
N ILE A 69 -11.15 -3.79 4.11
CA ILE A 69 -9.79 -4.36 4.11
C ILE A 69 -8.77 -3.33 4.60
N LEU A 70 -8.79 -2.11 4.05
CA LEU A 70 -7.87 -1.05 4.47
C LEU A 70 -8.09 -0.65 5.94
N GLN A 71 -9.33 -0.64 6.40
CA GLN A 71 -9.64 -0.34 7.79
C GLN A 71 -9.02 -1.38 8.72
N ILE A 72 -9.21 -2.68 8.44
CA ILE A 72 -8.62 -3.78 9.22
C ILE A 72 -7.09 -3.64 9.24
N LEU A 73 -6.47 -3.45 8.07
CA LEU A 73 -5.02 -3.30 7.97
C LEU A 73 -4.48 -2.16 8.84
N ARG A 74 -5.18 -1.01 8.89
CA ARG A 74 -4.80 0.13 9.72
C ARG A 74 -4.98 -0.13 11.21
N GLU A 75 -6.11 -0.72 11.60
CA GLU A 75 -6.40 -1.05 12.99
C GLU A 75 -5.42 -2.08 13.53
N GLU A 76 -5.13 -3.14 12.77
CA GLU A 76 -4.17 -4.18 13.17
C GLU A 76 -2.73 -3.68 13.20
N LYS A 77 -2.34 -2.82 12.24
CA LYS A 77 -1.02 -2.15 12.22
C LYS A 77 -0.83 -1.30 13.49
N GLU A 78 -1.82 -0.46 13.83
CA GLU A 78 -1.78 0.42 15.02
C GLU A 78 -1.72 -0.41 16.31
N ALA A 79 -2.55 -1.45 16.39
CA ALA A 79 -2.64 -2.34 17.55
C ALA A 79 -1.51 -3.38 17.61
N LYS A 80 -0.67 -3.50 16.58
CA LYS A 80 0.41 -4.50 16.44
C LYS A 80 -0.11 -5.94 16.64
N ILE A 81 -1.24 -6.26 16.02
CA ILE A 81 -1.86 -7.58 16.11
C ILE A 81 -0.99 -8.60 15.37
N SER A 82 -0.67 -9.70 16.05
CA SER A 82 0.00 -10.87 15.46
C SER A 82 -1.04 -11.83 14.88
N GLY A 83 -0.74 -12.43 13.74
CA GLY A 83 -1.60 -13.44 13.09
C GLY A 83 -2.86 -12.90 12.41
N GLY A 84 -3.03 -11.57 12.32
CA GLY A 84 -4.11 -10.93 11.59
C GLY A 84 -3.79 -10.70 10.11
N LEU A 85 -4.68 -9.98 9.42
CA LEU A 85 -4.55 -9.67 7.99
C LEU A 85 -3.30 -8.83 7.68
N TYR A 86 -3.01 -7.84 8.52
CA TYR A 86 -1.80 -7.03 8.39
C TYR A 86 -0.54 -7.89 8.47
N HIS A 87 -0.48 -8.80 9.46
CA HIS A 87 0.65 -9.71 9.62
C HIS A 87 0.84 -10.64 8.41
N GLU A 88 -0.25 -11.28 7.94
CA GLU A 88 -0.19 -12.17 6.78
C GLU A 88 0.17 -11.42 5.49
N LEU A 89 -0.36 -10.21 5.30
CA LEU A 89 0.01 -9.34 4.16
C LEU A 89 1.50 -9.01 4.20
N GLN A 90 2.01 -8.57 5.36
CA GLN A 90 3.42 -8.22 5.53
C GLN A 90 4.34 -9.39 5.16
N VAL A 91 4.10 -10.56 5.72
CA VAL A 91 4.96 -11.73 5.51
C VAL A 91 4.86 -12.24 4.08
N ARG A 92 3.64 -12.54 3.61
CA ARG A 92 3.45 -13.21 2.31
C ARG A 92 3.80 -12.32 1.13
N MET A 93 3.39 -11.04 1.17
CA MET A 93 3.72 -10.14 0.08
C MET A 93 5.22 -9.86 0.02
N THR A 94 5.87 -9.67 1.18
CA THR A 94 7.32 -9.43 1.24
C THR A 94 8.10 -10.64 0.75
N TYR A 95 7.78 -11.83 1.27
CA TYR A 95 8.43 -13.07 0.83
C TYR A 95 8.32 -13.25 -0.69
N ASN A 96 7.09 -13.31 -1.21
CA ASN A 96 6.86 -13.58 -2.62
C ASN A 96 7.48 -12.48 -3.52
N SER A 97 7.29 -11.22 -3.17
CA SER A 97 7.80 -10.09 -3.95
C SER A 97 9.32 -10.08 -4.04
N ASN A 98 10.03 -10.37 -2.94
CA ASN A 98 11.48 -10.45 -2.95
C ASN A 98 12.01 -11.73 -3.60
N HIS A 99 11.33 -12.87 -3.39
CA HIS A 99 11.75 -14.16 -3.96
C HIS A 99 11.59 -14.19 -5.49
N ILE A 100 10.59 -13.53 -6.04
CA ILE A 100 10.45 -13.28 -7.48
C ILE A 100 11.69 -12.54 -8.03
N GLU A 101 12.26 -11.61 -7.28
CA GLU A 101 13.46 -10.86 -7.68
C GLU A 101 14.79 -11.60 -7.33
N GLY A 102 14.70 -12.78 -6.74
CA GLY A 102 15.87 -13.65 -6.52
C GLY A 102 16.41 -13.68 -5.10
N SER A 103 15.70 -13.11 -4.13
CA SER A 103 16.04 -13.27 -2.70
C SER A 103 16.09 -14.74 -2.32
N LYS A 104 17.03 -15.09 -1.45
CA LYS A 104 17.24 -16.46 -0.96
C LYS A 104 16.55 -16.72 0.38
N LEU A 105 15.90 -15.72 0.97
CA LEU A 105 15.16 -15.88 2.22
C LEU A 105 13.93 -16.76 2.02
N THR A 106 13.71 -17.70 2.92
CA THR A 106 12.47 -18.49 2.97
C THR A 106 11.31 -17.66 3.56
N GLU A 107 10.08 -18.15 3.42
CA GLU A 107 8.92 -17.52 4.05
C GLU A 107 9.06 -17.51 5.58
N ASP A 108 9.55 -18.61 6.18
CA ASP A 108 9.76 -18.69 7.63
C ASP A 108 10.82 -17.70 8.11
N GLN A 109 11.92 -17.52 7.36
CA GLN A 109 12.93 -16.50 7.67
C GLN A 109 12.36 -15.08 7.53
N THR A 110 11.56 -14.84 6.48
CA THR A 110 10.87 -13.56 6.29
C THR A 110 9.92 -13.28 7.46
N ARG A 111 9.16 -14.27 7.90
CA ARG A 111 8.27 -14.21 9.06
C ARG A 111 9.05 -13.91 10.34
N LEU A 112 10.15 -14.61 10.57
CA LEU A 112 11.00 -14.41 11.74
C LEU A 112 11.57 -12.99 11.81
N ILE A 113 12.03 -12.44 10.67
CA ILE A 113 12.50 -11.04 10.60
C ILE A 113 11.36 -10.07 10.97
N PHE A 114 10.15 -10.31 10.48
CA PHE A 114 9.00 -9.45 10.77
C PHE A 114 8.61 -9.49 12.24
N GLU A 115 8.46 -10.69 12.82
CA GLU A 115 7.96 -10.90 14.17
C GLU A 115 8.97 -10.53 15.26
N THR A 116 10.23 -10.90 15.07
CA THR A 116 11.25 -10.87 16.15
C THR A 116 12.43 -9.96 15.86
N ARG A 117 12.57 -9.47 14.63
CA ARG A 117 13.76 -8.76 14.11
C ARG A 117 15.05 -9.57 14.27
N THR A 118 14.93 -10.87 14.25
CA THR A 118 16.04 -11.82 14.24
C THR A 118 15.99 -12.66 12.97
N ILE A 119 17.08 -13.35 12.67
CA ILE A 119 17.14 -14.27 11.57
C ILE A 119 18.02 -15.45 11.97
N ASP A 120 17.56 -16.64 11.64
CA ASP A 120 18.41 -17.83 11.66
C ASP A 120 19.02 -17.97 10.27
N VAL A 121 20.29 -17.59 10.16
CA VAL A 121 21.01 -17.61 8.88
C VAL A 121 21.72 -18.96 8.71
N GLY A 122 21.26 -19.73 7.73
CA GLY A 122 22.09 -20.70 7.06
C GLY A 122 23.20 -20.02 6.25
N ASP A 123 24.19 -20.79 5.82
CA ASP A 123 25.31 -20.26 5.02
C ASP A 123 24.85 -19.60 3.71
N GLY A 124 25.34 -18.40 3.44
CA GLY A 124 25.28 -17.75 2.13
C GLY A 124 24.02 -16.94 1.82
N ILE A 125 23.29 -16.43 2.83
CA ILE A 125 22.24 -15.42 2.63
C ILE A 125 22.90 -14.05 2.43
N PRO A 126 22.63 -13.35 1.30
CA PRO A 126 23.14 -12.01 1.10
C PRO A 126 22.57 -11.03 2.14
N VAL A 127 23.43 -10.14 2.65
CA VAL A 127 22.98 -9.11 3.61
C VAL A 127 21.92 -8.20 2.99
N ASP A 128 22.01 -7.91 1.70
CA ASP A 128 21.02 -7.10 0.99
C ASP A 128 19.64 -7.75 0.99
N ASP A 129 19.51 -9.09 0.95
CA ASP A 129 18.22 -9.77 1.05
C ASP A 129 17.53 -9.46 2.38
N ILE A 130 18.29 -9.38 3.48
CA ILE A 130 17.77 -9.04 4.82
C ILE A 130 17.36 -7.57 4.87
N ILE A 131 18.22 -6.68 4.32
CA ILE A 131 17.94 -5.24 4.28
C ILE A 131 16.70 -4.98 3.43
N GLU A 132 16.63 -5.52 2.22
CA GLU A 132 15.49 -5.33 1.31
C GLU A 132 14.20 -5.92 1.87
N THR A 133 14.27 -7.05 2.60
CA THR A 133 13.11 -7.62 3.31
C THR A 133 12.60 -6.67 4.39
N SER A 134 13.49 -6.16 5.25
CA SER A 134 13.12 -5.20 6.28
C SER A 134 12.60 -3.89 5.69
N ASN A 135 13.15 -3.47 4.56
CA ASN A 135 12.72 -2.30 3.81
C ASN A 135 11.34 -2.50 3.18
N HIS A 136 11.06 -3.70 2.67
CA HIS A 136 9.78 -4.01 2.05
C HIS A 136 8.63 -3.94 3.06
N PHE A 137 8.82 -4.38 4.30
CA PHE A 137 7.82 -4.18 5.36
C PHE A 137 7.51 -2.71 5.58
N ARG A 138 8.52 -1.83 5.63
CA ARG A 138 8.31 -0.38 5.74
C ARG A 138 7.61 0.22 4.52
N ALA A 139 7.89 -0.34 3.34
CA ALA A 139 7.20 0.09 2.12
C ALA A 139 5.72 -0.31 2.11
N ILE A 140 5.35 -1.50 2.63
CA ILE A 140 3.94 -1.89 2.82
C ILE A 140 3.27 -0.97 3.86
N ASP A 141 3.93 -0.64 4.96
CA ASP A 141 3.41 0.32 5.94
C ASP A 141 3.10 1.67 5.30
N TYR A 142 4.02 2.18 4.48
CA TYR A 142 3.84 3.42 3.73
C TYR A 142 2.66 3.32 2.74
N VAL A 143 2.50 2.19 2.05
CA VAL A 143 1.36 1.93 1.16
C VAL A 143 0.03 2.01 1.92
N ILE A 144 -0.07 1.39 3.10
CA ILE A 144 -1.28 1.42 3.93
C ILE A 144 -1.60 2.85 4.39
N ASP A 145 -0.58 3.60 4.80
CA ASP A 145 -0.74 4.99 5.26
C ASP A 145 -1.19 5.90 4.11
N LYS A 146 -0.60 5.73 2.93
CA LYS A 146 -0.84 6.54 1.73
C LYS A 146 -1.90 5.97 0.79
N ALA A 147 -2.61 4.91 1.19
CA ALA A 147 -3.52 4.19 0.31
C ALA A 147 -4.54 5.09 -0.39
N LEU A 148 -5.13 6.06 0.31
CA LEU A 148 -6.19 6.94 -0.21
C LEU A 148 -5.68 8.15 -1.00
N GLU A 149 -4.38 8.45 -0.94
CA GLU A 149 -3.81 9.56 -1.72
C GLU A 149 -3.76 9.21 -3.21
N PRO A 150 -4.01 10.17 -4.12
CA PRO A 150 -3.79 9.96 -5.55
C PRO A 150 -2.37 9.48 -5.83
N LEU A 151 -2.22 8.58 -6.81
CA LEU A 151 -0.90 8.14 -7.24
C LEU A 151 -0.10 9.36 -7.74
N SER A 152 1.14 9.45 -7.32
CA SER A 152 2.06 10.52 -7.74
C SER A 152 3.47 9.99 -7.95
N GLU A 153 4.28 10.70 -8.73
CA GLU A 153 5.70 10.35 -8.89
C GLU A 153 6.44 10.38 -7.54
N ASP A 154 6.06 11.27 -6.62
CA ASP A 154 6.65 11.35 -5.28
C ASP A 154 6.39 10.08 -4.46
N ILE A 155 5.17 9.55 -4.50
CA ILE A 155 4.84 8.27 -3.84
C ILE A 155 5.66 7.14 -4.45
N ILE A 156 5.75 7.07 -5.78
CA ILE A 156 6.50 6.05 -6.51
C ILE A 156 8.00 6.11 -6.16
N LYS A 157 8.59 7.30 -6.19
CA LYS A 157 9.99 7.53 -5.83
C LYS A 157 10.27 7.23 -4.37
N HIS A 158 9.34 7.55 -3.48
CA HIS A 158 9.49 7.25 -2.06
C HIS A 158 9.43 5.75 -1.78
N LEU A 159 8.58 4.98 -2.47
CA LEU A 159 8.59 3.51 -2.39
C LEU A 159 9.94 2.94 -2.80
N HIS A 160 10.54 3.45 -3.89
CA HIS A 160 11.88 3.03 -4.30
C HIS A 160 12.95 3.42 -3.27
N LEU A 161 12.85 4.63 -2.69
CA LEU A 161 13.74 5.07 -1.60
C LEU A 161 13.67 4.09 -0.42
N LEU A 162 12.47 3.79 0.05
CA LEU A 162 12.26 2.85 1.16
C LEU A 162 12.86 1.48 0.87
N LEU A 163 12.67 0.95 -0.35
CA LEU A 163 13.16 -0.38 -0.72
C LEU A 163 14.68 -0.47 -0.81
N LYS A 164 15.33 0.52 -1.40
CA LYS A 164 16.76 0.44 -1.76
C LYS A 164 17.71 1.13 -0.79
N GLN A 165 17.20 1.89 0.21
CA GLN A 165 18.09 2.52 1.19
C GLN A 165 18.87 1.48 2.01
N GLY A 166 20.16 1.73 2.19
CA GLY A 166 21.06 0.90 2.99
C GLY A 166 21.54 -0.38 2.30
N THR A 167 21.11 -0.66 1.06
CA THR A 167 21.65 -1.76 0.25
C THR A 167 23.05 -1.40 -0.29
N LYS A 168 23.82 -2.41 -0.71
CA LYS A 168 25.12 -2.20 -1.34
C LYS A 168 25.05 -1.21 -2.51
N ASP A 169 24.05 -1.35 -3.37
CA ASP A 169 23.88 -0.48 -4.53
C ASP A 169 23.58 0.97 -4.16
N SER A 170 22.97 1.21 -2.99
CA SER A 170 22.65 2.56 -2.51
C SER A 170 23.89 3.44 -2.26
N SER A 171 25.05 2.84 -2.14
CA SER A 171 26.34 3.55 -1.98
C SER A 171 26.98 3.97 -3.31
N LEU A 172 26.40 3.57 -4.45
CA LEU A 172 26.96 3.85 -5.77
C LEU A 172 26.46 5.21 -6.30
N ASP A 173 27.33 6.10 -6.67
CA ASP A 173 27.02 7.46 -7.15
C ASP A 173 26.06 7.50 -8.34
N TRP A 174 26.08 6.46 -9.16
CA TRP A 174 25.22 6.34 -10.34
C TRP A 174 23.88 5.67 -10.06
N PHE A 175 23.70 5.04 -8.89
CA PHE A 175 22.46 4.40 -8.49
C PHE A 175 21.57 5.40 -7.74
N ALA A 176 20.57 5.94 -8.43
CA ALA A 176 19.72 6.98 -7.90
C ALA A 176 18.63 6.38 -6.99
N VAL A 177 18.93 6.20 -5.70
CA VAL A 177 17.95 5.75 -4.70
C VAL A 177 16.86 6.82 -4.52
N GLY A 178 15.61 6.43 -4.74
CA GLY A 178 14.48 7.36 -4.64
C GLY A 178 14.35 8.30 -5.84
N ASP A 179 15.09 8.06 -6.93
CA ASP A 179 14.94 8.81 -8.16
C ASP A 179 15.09 7.90 -9.40
N TYR A 180 14.70 8.41 -10.56
CA TYR A 180 14.73 7.63 -11.79
C TYR A 180 16.14 7.32 -12.27
N LYS A 181 16.27 6.24 -13.03
CA LYS A 181 17.55 5.73 -13.53
C LYS A 181 18.31 6.75 -14.35
N LYS A 182 19.63 6.77 -14.16
CA LYS A 182 20.57 7.60 -14.92
C LYS A 182 21.24 6.83 -16.08
N ARG A 183 21.14 5.51 -16.07
CA ARG A 183 21.74 4.62 -17.09
C ARG A 183 20.67 3.78 -17.74
N ALA A 184 20.82 3.53 -19.04
CA ALA A 184 19.96 2.60 -19.76
C ALA A 184 20.09 1.19 -19.18
N ASN A 185 19.01 0.46 -19.16
CA ASN A 185 18.96 -0.94 -18.74
C ASN A 185 18.06 -1.76 -19.66
N THR A 186 18.14 -3.07 -19.54
CA THR A 186 17.34 -4.01 -20.31
C THR A 186 16.65 -5.00 -19.37
N VAL A 187 15.50 -5.51 -19.76
CA VAL A 187 14.76 -6.56 -19.04
C VAL A 187 14.37 -7.65 -20.02
N GLY A 188 14.82 -8.89 -19.74
CA GLY A 188 14.53 -10.03 -20.62
C GLY A 188 15.02 -9.82 -22.06
N GLY A 189 16.11 -9.09 -22.27
CA GLY A 189 16.62 -8.75 -23.60
C GLY A 189 15.91 -7.59 -24.31
N ARG A 190 14.86 -7.00 -23.72
CA ARG A 190 14.16 -5.81 -24.23
C ARG A 190 14.78 -4.54 -23.66
N GLU A 191 15.05 -3.55 -24.51
CA GLU A 191 15.38 -2.20 -24.05
C GLU A 191 14.19 -1.58 -23.32
N THR A 192 14.46 -0.92 -22.21
CA THR A 192 13.46 -0.18 -21.44
C THR A 192 13.43 1.28 -21.84
N CYS A 193 12.54 2.09 -21.26
CA CYS A 193 12.50 3.52 -21.52
C CYS A 193 13.86 4.17 -21.27
N LYS A 194 14.32 5.03 -22.19
CA LYS A 194 15.61 5.73 -22.04
C LYS A 194 15.58 6.69 -20.86
N PRO A 195 16.70 6.86 -20.12
CA PRO A 195 16.74 7.76 -18.97
C PRO A 195 16.21 9.17 -19.25
N SER A 196 16.50 9.74 -20.42
CA SER A 196 16.02 11.07 -20.83
C SER A 196 14.52 11.15 -21.04
N GLU A 197 13.82 10.04 -21.20
CA GLU A 197 12.40 9.96 -21.52
C GLU A 197 11.55 9.49 -20.32
N VAL A 198 12.20 8.95 -19.27
CA VAL A 198 11.50 8.35 -18.10
C VAL A 198 10.55 9.34 -17.45
N HIS A 199 10.98 10.57 -17.16
CA HIS A 199 10.10 11.56 -16.52
C HIS A 199 8.83 11.79 -17.32
N LYS A 200 8.93 11.99 -18.61
CA LYS A 200 7.77 12.20 -19.49
C LYS A 200 6.86 10.97 -19.54
N ALA A 201 7.46 9.78 -19.55
CA ALA A 201 6.70 8.53 -19.57
C ALA A 201 5.95 8.30 -18.26
N MET A 202 6.58 8.59 -17.12
CA MET A 202 5.97 8.45 -15.81
C MET A 202 4.90 9.50 -15.54
N ASP A 203 5.12 10.75 -15.89
CA ASP A 203 4.10 11.81 -15.83
C ASP A 203 2.85 11.43 -16.63
N LYS A 204 3.04 10.94 -17.85
CA LYS A 204 1.94 10.45 -18.69
C LYS A 204 1.22 9.26 -18.05
N LEU A 205 1.95 8.28 -17.50
CA LEU A 205 1.37 7.10 -16.86
C LEU A 205 0.49 7.51 -15.68
N VAL A 206 1.02 8.32 -14.77
CA VAL A 206 0.33 8.79 -13.57
C VAL A 206 -0.88 9.65 -13.91
N THR A 207 -0.72 10.60 -14.84
CA THR A 207 -1.82 11.48 -15.29
C THR A 207 -2.93 10.68 -15.93
N ASN A 208 -2.62 9.76 -16.85
CA ASN A 208 -3.61 8.92 -17.51
C ASN A 208 -4.37 8.04 -16.51
N PHE A 209 -3.67 7.41 -15.55
CA PHE A 209 -4.31 6.59 -14.54
C PHE A 209 -5.25 7.41 -13.66
N ASN A 210 -4.78 8.55 -13.15
CA ASN A 210 -5.60 9.41 -12.27
C ASN A 210 -6.78 10.09 -13.00
N SER A 211 -6.77 10.16 -14.32
CA SER A 211 -7.88 10.74 -15.09
C SER A 211 -9.07 9.78 -15.27
N LYS A 212 -8.89 8.49 -14.99
CA LYS A 212 -9.96 7.49 -15.09
C LYS A 212 -10.97 7.68 -13.95
N SER A 213 -12.27 7.65 -14.26
CA SER A 213 -13.34 7.88 -13.27
C SER A 213 -13.75 6.62 -12.51
N ASN A 214 -13.69 5.46 -13.15
CA ASN A 214 -14.04 4.17 -12.55
C ASN A 214 -12.88 3.22 -12.75
N ILE A 215 -12.14 2.94 -11.68
CA ILE A 215 -10.98 2.06 -11.71
C ILE A 215 -11.44 0.62 -11.45
N SER A 216 -11.07 -0.28 -12.33
CA SER A 216 -11.23 -1.73 -12.21
C SER A 216 -9.90 -2.42 -11.90
N ILE A 217 -9.95 -3.71 -11.60
CA ILE A 217 -8.74 -4.53 -11.45
C ILE A 217 -7.91 -4.54 -12.75
N ASP A 218 -8.58 -4.53 -13.92
CA ASP A 218 -7.89 -4.52 -15.21
C ASP A 218 -7.11 -3.22 -15.42
N ASP A 219 -7.61 -2.08 -14.94
CA ASP A 219 -6.90 -0.80 -14.97
C ASP A 219 -5.64 -0.80 -14.08
N ILE A 220 -5.70 -1.48 -12.93
CA ILE A 220 -4.55 -1.62 -12.03
C ILE A 220 -3.50 -2.57 -12.62
N ILE A 221 -3.93 -3.65 -13.26
CA ILE A 221 -3.03 -4.57 -13.96
C ILE A 221 -2.36 -3.85 -15.15
N GLU A 222 -3.10 -3.02 -15.90
CA GLU A 222 -2.55 -2.20 -16.97
C GLU A 222 -1.52 -1.19 -16.45
N LEU A 223 -1.84 -0.46 -15.36
CA LEU A 223 -0.91 0.43 -14.69
C LEU A 223 0.39 -0.29 -14.31
N HIS A 224 0.26 -1.49 -13.71
CA HIS A 224 1.40 -2.30 -13.32
C HIS A 224 2.25 -2.72 -14.53
N ALA A 225 1.62 -3.22 -15.59
CA ALA A 225 2.31 -3.64 -16.81
C ALA A 225 3.02 -2.47 -17.50
N ASP A 226 2.37 -1.32 -17.61
CA ASP A 226 2.94 -0.12 -18.22
C ASP A 226 4.12 0.43 -17.40
N PHE A 227 4.02 0.39 -16.06
CA PHE A 227 5.12 0.73 -15.17
C PHE A 227 6.32 -0.20 -15.39
N GLU A 228 6.10 -1.52 -15.44
CA GLU A 228 7.14 -2.51 -15.73
C GLU A 228 7.72 -2.35 -17.15
N TYR A 229 6.92 -1.87 -18.10
CA TYR A 229 7.39 -1.58 -19.44
C TYR A 229 8.31 -0.36 -19.49
N ILE A 230 7.97 0.71 -18.78
CA ILE A 230 8.81 1.92 -18.63
C ILE A 230 10.10 1.57 -17.89
N HIS A 231 9.99 0.79 -16.83
CA HIS A 231 11.11 0.37 -15.98
C HIS A 231 11.94 1.55 -15.46
N PRO A 232 11.32 2.46 -14.67
CA PRO A 232 11.87 3.80 -14.43
C PRO A 232 13.11 3.82 -13.53
N PHE A 233 13.35 2.80 -12.72
CA PHE A 233 14.48 2.73 -11.80
C PHE A 233 15.61 1.86 -12.34
N GLN A 234 16.78 1.99 -11.75
CA GLN A 234 17.94 1.19 -12.13
C GLN A 234 17.78 -0.28 -11.71
N ASP A 235 17.13 -0.52 -10.56
CA ASP A 235 16.74 -1.80 -10.00
C ASP A 235 15.49 -1.61 -9.11
N GLY A 236 14.84 -2.70 -8.65
CA GLY A 236 13.70 -2.67 -7.74
C GLY A 236 12.35 -2.35 -8.39
N ASN A 237 12.27 -2.27 -9.72
CA ASN A 237 11.04 -1.93 -10.43
C ASN A 237 9.91 -2.92 -10.14
N GLY A 238 10.16 -4.23 -10.23
CA GLY A 238 9.14 -5.25 -9.96
C GLY A 238 8.51 -5.11 -8.58
N ARG A 239 9.32 -4.88 -7.55
CA ARG A 239 8.84 -4.67 -6.17
C ARG A 239 8.03 -3.39 -6.04
N VAL A 240 8.52 -2.27 -6.60
CA VAL A 240 7.77 -1.00 -6.62
C VAL A 240 6.47 -1.14 -7.38
N GLY A 241 6.46 -1.78 -8.54
CA GLY A 241 5.26 -2.01 -9.35
C GLY A 241 4.18 -2.80 -8.60
N ARG A 242 4.57 -3.87 -7.89
CA ARG A 242 3.64 -4.65 -7.05
C ARG A 242 3.13 -3.87 -5.84
N LEU A 243 3.95 -3.01 -5.23
CA LEU A 243 3.52 -2.10 -4.15
C LEU A 243 2.57 -1.01 -4.64
N ILE A 244 2.78 -0.46 -5.84
CA ILE A 244 1.84 0.47 -6.49
C ILE A 244 0.50 -0.23 -6.72
N ALA A 245 0.51 -1.45 -7.24
CA ALA A 245 -0.71 -2.22 -7.48
C ALA A 245 -1.47 -2.49 -6.16
N LEU A 246 -0.76 -2.88 -5.08
CA LEU A 246 -1.36 -3.00 -3.74
C LEU A 246 -2.02 -1.69 -3.30
N LYS A 247 -1.30 -0.56 -3.42
CA LYS A 247 -1.80 0.75 -3.04
C LYS A 247 -3.09 1.11 -3.75
N GLU A 248 -3.13 0.92 -5.07
CA GLU A 248 -4.29 1.30 -5.85
C GLU A 248 -5.46 0.32 -5.64
N CYS A 249 -5.21 -0.98 -5.42
CA CYS A 249 -6.24 -1.90 -4.98
C CYS A 249 -6.87 -1.43 -3.66
N LEU A 250 -6.06 -1.06 -2.67
CA LEU A 250 -6.56 -0.52 -1.40
C LEU A 250 -7.28 0.81 -1.57
N ARG A 251 -6.84 1.69 -2.49
CA ARG A 251 -7.49 2.97 -2.74
C ARG A 251 -8.91 2.83 -3.27
N PHE A 252 -9.10 1.89 -4.19
CA PHE A 252 -10.37 1.72 -4.91
C PHE A 252 -11.25 0.60 -4.36
N ASN A 253 -10.93 0.10 -3.18
CA ASN A 253 -11.66 -1.01 -2.54
C ASN A 253 -11.72 -2.26 -3.44
N ILE A 254 -10.62 -2.57 -4.10
CA ILE A 254 -10.45 -3.77 -4.92
C ILE A 254 -9.58 -4.73 -4.11
N ILE A 255 -9.95 -6.01 -4.09
CA ILE A 255 -9.15 -7.03 -3.41
C ILE A 255 -7.74 -7.04 -4.02
N PRO A 256 -6.69 -6.88 -3.19
CA PRO A 256 -5.33 -6.96 -3.68
C PRO A 256 -4.97 -8.33 -4.24
N PHE A 257 -3.91 -8.39 -5.02
CA PHE A 257 -3.32 -9.65 -5.47
C PHE A 257 -1.89 -9.82 -4.94
N ILE A 258 -1.55 -11.05 -4.59
CA ILE A 258 -0.19 -11.46 -4.22
C ILE A 258 0.27 -12.46 -5.28
N ILE A 259 1.24 -12.07 -6.10
CA ILE A 259 1.85 -13.00 -7.05
C ILE A 259 2.74 -13.96 -6.27
N GLU A 260 2.37 -15.21 -6.21
CA GLU A 260 3.18 -16.25 -5.57
C GLU A 260 4.44 -16.53 -6.38
N ASP A 261 5.57 -16.78 -5.71
CA ASP A 261 6.84 -17.12 -6.38
C ASP A 261 6.72 -18.35 -7.29
N SER A 262 5.90 -19.32 -6.91
CA SER A 262 5.54 -20.49 -7.73
C SER A 262 4.95 -20.12 -9.10
N LYS A 263 4.41 -18.92 -9.25
CA LYS A 263 3.83 -18.37 -10.50
C LYS A 263 4.76 -17.43 -11.25
N LYS A 264 6.00 -17.24 -10.80
CA LYS A 264 7.00 -16.33 -11.36
C LYS A 264 7.14 -16.45 -12.87
N SER A 265 7.18 -17.67 -13.40
CA SER A 265 7.31 -17.91 -14.84
C SER A 265 6.09 -17.42 -15.65
N PHE A 266 4.88 -17.59 -15.12
CA PHE A 266 3.64 -17.10 -15.72
C PHE A 266 3.57 -15.58 -15.67
N TYR A 267 3.95 -15.00 -14.54
CA TYR A 267 4.02 -13.55 -14.35
C TYR A 267 4.98 -12.88 -15.35
N TYR A 268 6.21 -13.36 -15.46
CA TYR A 268 7.15 -12.80 -16.44
C TYR A 268 6.73 -13.02 -17.89
N ARG A 269 6.13 -14.18 -18.19
CA ARG A 269 5.56 -14.41 -19.52
C ARG A 269 4.45 -13.41 -19.82
N GLY A 270 3.57 -13.14 -18.85
CA GLY A 270 2.50 -12.17 -18.98
C GLY A 270 3.00 -10.75 -19.22
N LEU A 271 4.02 -10.30 -18.46
CA LEU A 271 4.67 -9.01 -18.67
C LEU A 271 5.36 -8.90 -20.02
N ALA A 272 6.11 -9.92 -20.43
CA ALA A 272 6.84 -9.93 -21.70
C ALA A 272 5.91 -9.87 -22.91
N ASN A 273 4.71 -10.41 -22.81
CA ASN A 273 3.74 -10.48 -23.90
C ASN A 273 2.55 -9.52 -23.75
N TRP A 274 2.59 -8.59 -22.81
CA TRP A 274 1.47 -7.70 -22.47
C TRP A 274 0.82 -7.01 -23.67
N ASN A 275 1.63 -6.53 -24.62
CA ASN A 275 1.13 -5.85 -25.82
C ASN A 275 0.46 -6.79 -26.85
N GLN A 276 0.63 -8.08 -26.72
CA GLN A 276 0.13 -9.10 -27.65
C GLN A 276 -1.01 -9.90 -27.05
N GLU A 277 -0.90 -10.28 -25.76
CA GLU A 277 -1.84 -11.14 -25.05
C GLU A 277 -1.92 -10.70 -23.57
N LYS A 278 -2.84 -9.79 -23.29
CA LYS A 278 -3.06 -9.25 -21.94
C LYS A 278 -3.60 -10.31 -20.96
N GLY A 279 -4.29 -11.34 -21.47
CA GLY A 279 -4.92 -12.38 -20.66
C GLY A 279 -3.95 -13.11 -19.75
N TRP A 280 -2.72 -13.35 -20.19
CA TRP A 280 -1.76 -14.12 -19.39
C TRP A 280 -1.35 -13.42 -18.09
N LEU A 281 -1.08 -12.11 -18.13
CA LEU A 281 -0.80 -11.35 -16.92
C LEU A 281 -2.05 -11.20 -16.07
N ARG A 282 -3.19 -10.92 -16.71
CA ARG A 282 -4.48 -10.78 -16.04
C ARG A 282 -4.83 -12.03 -15.25
N ASP A 283 -4.75 -13.21 -15.86
CA ASP A 283 -5.06 -14.49 -15.21
C ASP A 283 -4.11 -14.74 -14.01
N THR A 284 -2.82 -14.40 -14.16
CA THR A 284 -1.86 -14.52 -13.06
C THR A 284 -2.19 -13.57 -11.89
N CYS A 285 -2.61 -12.35 -12.17
CA CYS A 285 -3.02 -11.40 -11.13
C CYS A 285 -4.34 -11.83 -10.45
N LEU A 286 -5.30 -12.37 -11.20
CA LEU A 286 -6.54 -12.90 -10.64
C LEU A 286 -6.31 -14.13 -9.76
N ASP A 287 -5.41 -15.04 -10.15
CA ASP A 287 -4.94 -16.13 -9.27
C ASP A 287 -4.32 -15.58 -7.97
N GLY A 288 -3.56 -14.48 -8.08
CA GLY A 288 -3.04 -13.75 -6.91
C GLY A 288 -4.12 -13.11 -6.03
N GLN A 289 -5.24 -12.65 -6.60
CA GLN A 289 -6.42 -12.23 -5.81
C GLN A 289 -7.05 -13.42 -5.08
N ASP A 290 -7.14 -14.58 -5.70
CA ASP A 290 -7.68 -15.77 -5.05
C ASP A 290 -6.79 -16.21 -3.87
N THR A 291 -5.47 -15.98 -3.97
CA THR A 291 -4.55 -16.16 -2.83
C THR A 291 -4.91 -15.20 -1.69
N PHE A 292 -5.16 -13.93 -1.98
CA PHE A 292 -5.57 -12.95 -0.96
C PHE A 292 -6.94 -13.30 -0.36
N LYS A 293 -7.92 -13.70 -1.15
CA LYS A 293 -9.24 -14.16 -0.68
C LYS A 293 -9.14 -15.39 0.24
N ARG A 294 -8.19 -16.31 -0.01
CA ARG A 294 -7.94 -17.42 0.90
C ARG A 294 -7.47 -16.95 2.27
N ILE A 295 -6.63 -15.89 2.33
CA ILE A 295 -6.21 -15.28 3.61
C ILE A 295 -7.43 -14.68 4.32
N LEU A 296 -8.25 -13.89 3.63
CA LEU A 296 -9.47 -13.30 4.20
C LEU A 296 -10.40 -14.38 4.77
N LYS A 297 -10.60 -15.46 4.02
CA LYS A 297 -11.45 -16.59 4.45
C LYS A 297 -10.91 -17.30 5.69
N VAL A 298 -9.60 -17.52 5.79
CA VAL A 298 -8.98 -18.16 6.96
C VAL A 298 -9.15 -17.28 8.22
N LEU A 299 -9.13 -15.95 8.04
CA LEU A 299 -9.27 -14.98 9.11
C LEU A 299 -10.74 -14.59 9.39
N ASP A 300 -11.71 -15.24 8.74
CA ASP A 300 -13.15 -14.94 8.84
C ASP A 300 -13.50 -13.47 8.54
N ILE A 301 -12.77 -12.87 7.59
CA ILE A 301 -12.99 -11.51 7.12
C ILE A 301 -13.87 -11.58 5.87
N HIS A 302 -15.05 -10.97 5.94
CA HIS A 302 -15.98 -10.89 4.81
C HIS A 302 -15.63 -9.70 3.89
N GLU A 303 -15.79 -9.93 2.57
CA GLU A 303 -15.57 -8.92 1.52
C GLU A 303 -16.62 -7.81 1.52
#